data_dbda0f0923f679582c653d52cd5914df
#
_entry.id   dbda0f0923f679582c653d52cd5914df
#
_cell.length_a   1.000
_cell.length_b   1.000
_cell.length_c   1.000
_cell.angle_alpha   90.00
_cell.angle_beta   90.00
_cell.angle_gamma   90.00
#
_symmetry.space_group_name_H-M   'P 1'
#
loop_
_entity.id
_entity.type
_entity.pdbx_description
1 polymer ?
#
loop_
_entity_poly.entity_id
_entity_poly.type
_entity_poly.pdbx_seq_one_letter_code
_entity_poly.pdbx_strand_id
1 'polypeptide(L)'
;MKKIIYSAVPLALIASLFINTIGKPLPIGASLPNATQKMKSTKGNEVSFKDVMGKNGLLVMFSCNTCPIVTKYESRIIDISKFALENNFGVIILNPNEAYRDNGDSYTDMIEYAKTQRFNWNYVIDNKSEMADVFGATRTPEVFLFDNVNNKSSLVYHGAIDDNQNGADGVTRMHLHIAMKELMDGKEISTKNTRSVGCTIKRLK
;
A
#
# COMPACT_ATOMS: atom_id res chain seq x y z
N MET A 1 14.34 21.06 60.69
CA MET A 1 13.23 20.82 59.76
C MET A 1 13.71 21.14 58.34
N LYS A 2 14.05 20.12 57.53
CA LYS A 2 14.54 20.32 56.14
C LYS A 2 13.32 20.25 55.21
N LYS A 3 13.04 21.33 54.49
CA LYS A 3 11.99 21.38 53.47
C LYS A 3 12.53 20.72 52.17
N ILE A 4 11.88 19.66 51.75
CA ILE A 4 12.15 19.01 50.43
C ILE A 4 11.32 19.76 49.41
N ILE A 5 11.99 20.41 48.45
CA ILE A 5 11.34 21.07 47.31
C ILE A 5 11.27 20.06 46.18
N TYR A 6 10.07 19.61 45.83
CA TYR A 6 9.81 18.80 44.64
C TYR A 6 9.79 19.72 43.42
N SER A 7 10.81 19.60 42.58
CA SER A 7 10.82 20.23 41.27
C SER A 7 9.96 19.41 40.33
N ALA A 8 8.83 19.95 39.89
CA ALA A 8 7.99 19.36 38.85
C ALA A 8 8.62 19.65 37.46
N VAL A 9 9.15 18.62 36.82
CA VAL A 9 9.58 18.71 35.43
C VAL A 9 8.33 18.63 34.55
N PRO A 10 8.05 19.63 33.69
CA PRO A 10 6.91 19.54 32.79
C PRO A 10 7.21 18.50 31.72
N LEU A 11 6.34 17.48 31.62
CA LEU A 11 6.32 16.49 30.53
C LEU A 11 5.86 17.20 29.25
N ALA A 12 6.82 17.63 28.43
CA ALA A 12 6.51 18.19 27.10
C ALA A 12 5.91 17.12 26.20
N LEU A 13 4.62 17.22 25.93
CA LEU A 13 3.92 16.42 24.90
C LEU A 13 4.46 16.86 23.53
N ILE A 14 5.38 16.10 22.95
CA ILE A 14 5.80 16.28 21.56
C ILE A 14 4.66 15.76 20.69
N ALA A 15 3.74 16.64 20.32
CA ALA A 15 2.79 16.38 19.25
C ALA A 15 3.57 16.37 17.93
N SER A 16 3.82 15.19 17.39
CA SER A 16 4.39 15.02 16.05
C SER A 16 3.39 15.56 15.03
N LEU A 17 3.60 16.79 14.58
CA LEU A 17 2.91 17.35 13.43
C LEU A 17 3.34 16.57 12.20
N PHE A 18 2.51 15.62 11.76
CA PHE A 18 2.61 15.04 10.43
C PHE A 18 2.28 16.12 9.40
N ILE A 19 3.31 16.81 8.90
CA ILE A 19 3.16 17.69 7.73
C ILE A 19 2.97 16.72 6.54
N ASN A 20 1.72 16.52 6.16
CA ASN A 20 1.38 15.80 4.93
C ASN A 20 1.90 16.61 3.73
N THR A 21 3.05 16.28 3.22
CA THR A 21 3.56 16.82 1.97
C THR A 21 2.92 16.03 0.82
N ILE A 22 1.78 16.53 0.34
CA ILE A 22 1.10 15.98 -0.85
C ILE A 22 2.16 15.74 -1.95
N GLY A 23 2.26 14.50 -2.41
CA GLY A 23 3.13 14.13 -3.53
C GLY A 23 4.53 13.60 -3.20
N LYS A 24 4.90 13.48 -1.91
CA LYS A 24 6.11 12.72 -1.53
C LYS A 24 5.70 11.38 -0.95
N PRO A 25 6.24 10.26 -1.45
CA PRO A 25 5.94 8.96 -0.89
C PRO A 25 6.40 8.86 0.57
N LEU A 26 5.74 8.01 1.35
CA LEU A 26 6.15 7.68 2.71
C LEU A 26 7.64 7.30 2.72
N PRO A 27 8.42 7.82 3.66
CA PRO A 27 9.82 7.43 3.78
C PRO A 27 9.96 5.98 4.24
N ILE A 28 10.99 5.30 3.80
CA ILE A 28 11.36 3.98 4.33
C ILE A 28 11.51 4.06 5.86
N GLY A 29 10.99 3.07 6.57
CA GLY A 29 10.90 3.04 8.03
C GLY A 29 9.65 3.73 8.60
N ALA A 30 8.83 4.40 7.79
CA ALA A 30 7.57 4.98 8.26
C ALA A 30 6.61 3.88 8.75
N SER A 31 5.91 4.15 9.86
CA SER A 31 4.83 3.28 10.33
C SER A 31 3.64 3.33 9.36
N LEU A 32 2.88 2.23 9.31
CA LEU A 32 1.65 2.14 8.51
C LEU A 32 0.64 3.20 8.96
N PRO A 33 0.32 4.19 8.11
CA PRO A 33 -0.59 5.25 8.49
C PRO A 33 -2.04 4.75 8.50
N ASN A 34 -2.90 5.38 9.29
CA ASN A 34 -4.35 5.11 9.33
C ASN A 34 -4.70 3.62 9.42
N ALA A 35 -3.89 2.83 10.16
CA ALA A 35 -3.93 1.37 10.17
C ALA A 35 -5.31 0.77 10.53
N THR A 36 -6.15 1.51 11.24
CA THR A 36 -7.49 1.08 11.69
C THR A 36 -8.64 1.71 10.89
N GLN A 37 -8.35 2.60 9.94
CA GLN A 37 -9.39 3.23 9.11
C GLN A 37 -10.06 2.18 8.23
N LYS A 38 -11.38 2.10 8.31
CA LYS A 38 -12.18 1.15 7.53
C LYS A 38 -12.42 1.66 6.10
N MET A 39 -12.29 0.75 5.15
CA MET A 39 -12.51 0.98 3.73
C MET A 39 -13.46 -0.08 3.17
N LYS A 40 -14.37 0.32 2.28
CA LYS A 40 -15.36 -0.59 1.68
C LYS A 40 -14.70 -1.51 0.67
N SER A 41 -14.75 -2.82 0.95
CA SER A 41 -14.22 -3.87 0.08
C SER A 41 -15.26 -4.33 -0.95
N THR A 42 -14.78 -4.74 -2.14
CA THR A 42 -15.60 -5.40 -3.17
C THR A 42 -16.26 -6.69 -2.70
N LYS A 43 -15.85 -7.23 -1.55
CA LYS A 43 -16.48 -8.39 -0.89
C LYS A 43 -17.72 -8.02 -0.07
N GLY A 44 -18.11 -6.74 -0.02
CA GLY A 44 -19.28 -6.24 0.67
C GLY A 44 -19.07 -5.90 2.14
N ASN A 45 -17.91 -6.15 2.70
CA ASN A 45 -17.53 -5.80 4.07
C ASN A 45 -16.61 -4.56 4.12
N GLU A 46 -16.39 -4.04 5.30
CA GLU A 46 -15.38 -3.01 5.54
C GLU A 46 -14.15 -3.63 6.18
N VAL A 47 -12.97 -3.24 5.70
CA VAL A 47 -11.68 -3.71 6.21
C VAL A 47 -10.72 -2.54 6.41
N SER A 48 -9.79 -2.70 7.35
CA SER A 48 -8.66 -1.80 7.57
C SER A 48 -7.36 -2.53 7.25
N PHE A 49 -6.26 -1.79 7.17
CA PHE A 49 -4.93 -2.41 7.02
C PHE A 49 -4.62 -3.37 8.18
N LYS A 50 -5.05 -3.02 9.41
CA LYS A 50 -4.85 -3.87 10.59
C LYS A 50 -5.59 -5.20 10.47
N ASP A 51 -6.81 -5.23 9.90
CA ASP A 51 -7.59 -6.47 9.77
C ASP A 51 -6.97 -7.45 8.79
N VAL A 52 -6.23 -6.95 7.81
CA VAL A 52 -5.62 -7.76 6.74
C VAL A 52 -4.11 -7.94 6.90
N MET A 53 -3.51 -7.38 7.95
CA MET A 53 -2.09 -7.55 8.24
C MET A 53 -1.73 -9.01 8.38
N GLY A 54 -0.76 -9.48 7.61
CA GLY A 54 -0.21 -10.82 7.71
C GLY A 54 0.90 -10.93 8.77
N LYS A 55 1.29 -12.17 9.09
CA LYS A 55 2.36 -12.44 10.05
C LYS A 55 3.69 -11.80 9.60
N ASN A 56 4.01 -11.87 8.31
CA ASN A 56 5.28 -11.35 7.76
C ASN A 56 5.18 -9.89 7.29
N GLY A 57 3.98 -9.34 7.20
CA GLY A 57 3.79 -7.94 6.78
C GLY A 57 2.53 -7.72 5.94
N LEU A 58 2.51 -6.61 5.22
CA LEU A 58 1.38 -6.18 4.40
C LEU A 58 1.87 -5.61 3.05
N LEU A 59 1.32 -6.13 1.98
CA LEU A 59 1.39 -5.54 0.66
C LEU A 59 0.19 -4.61 0.46
N VAL A 60 0.46 -3.31 0.36
CA VAL A 60 -0.50 -2.29 -0.06
C VAL A 60 -0.21 -1.91 -1.51
N MET A 61 -1.21 -1.95 -2.37
CA MET A 61 -1.07 -1.59 -3.78
C MET A 61 -2.15 -0.59 -4.17
N PHE A 62 -1.75 0.53 -4.77
CA PHE A 62 -2.67 1.44 -5.44
C PHE A 62 -2.83 1.00 -6.89
N SER A 63 -4.06 0.70 -7.29
CA SER A 63 -4.42 0.21 -8.62
C SER A 63 -5.79 0.73 -9.03
N CYS A 64 -6.21 0.49 -10.27
CA CYS A 64 -7.52 0.89 -10.79
C CYS A 64 -7.93 -0.02 -11.94
N ASN A 65 -9.19 0.05 -12.37
CA ASN A 65 -9.68 -0.76 -13.48
C ASN A 65 -9.31 -0.17 -14.85
N THR A 66 -9.23 1.16 -14.92
CA THR A 66 -9.24 1.91 -16.19
C THR A 66 -7.84 2.22 -16.74
N CYS A 67 -6.77 1.91 -16.02
CA CYS A 67 -5.41 2.23 -16.44
C CYS A 67 -4.84 1.17 -17.41
N PRO A 68 -4.47 1.53 -18.67
CA PRO A 68 -3.87 0.59 -19.61
C PRO A 68 -2.54 -0.02 -19.11
N ILE A 69 -1.83 0.66 -18.23
CA ILE A 69 -0.62 0.11 -17.63
C ILE A 69 -0.97 -0.97 -16.59
N VAL A 70 -2.03 -0.77 -15.79
CA VAL A 70 -2.53 -1.81 -14.88
C VAL A 70 -2.91 -3.06 -15.67
N THR A 71 -3.61 -2.92 -16.80
CA THR A 71 -3.97 -4.05 -17.67
C THR A 71 -2.74 -4.85 -18.10
N LYS A 72 -1.63 -4.19 -18.43
CA LYS A 72 -0.37 -4.87 -18.77
C LYS A 72 0.28 -5.57 -17.56
N TYR A 73 -0.06 -5.17 -16.35
CA TYR A 73 0.44 -5.76 -15.10
C TYR A 73 -0.49 -6.83 -14.50
N GLU A 74 -1.70 -7.05 -15.02
CA GLU A 74 -2.73 -7.89 -14.38
C GLU A 74 -2.21 -9.26 -13.94
N SER A 75 -1.58 -10.03 -14.84
CA SER A 75 -1.03 -11.34 -14.47
C SER A 75 -0.01 -11.25 -13.34
N ARG A 76 0.88 -10.26 -13.40
CA ARG A 76 1.94 -10.05 -12.40
C ARG A 76 1.39 -9.54 -11.05
N ILE A 77 0.32 -8.74 -11.07
CA ILE A 77 -0.42 -8.33 -9.86
C ILE A 77 -1.02 -9.57 -9.20
N ILE A 78 -1.64 -10.45 -10.01
CA ILE A 78 -2.23 -11.70 -9.52
C ILE A 78 -1.15 -12.60 -8.92
N ASP A 79 -0.05 -12.82 -9.63
CA ASP A 79 1.02 -13.71 -9.22
C ASP A 79 1.71 -13.22 -7.93
N ILE A 80 2.06 -11.93 -7.86
CA ILE A 80 2.71 -11.39 -6.65
C ILE A 80 1.76 -11.34 -5.45
N SER A 81 0.47 -11.11 -5.68
CA SER A 81 -0.53 -11.12 -4.61
C SER A 81 -0.75 -12.53 -4.06
N LYS A 82 -0.80 -13.55 -4.91
CA LYS A 82 -0.84 -14.97 -4.49
C LYS A 82 0.41 -15.34 -3.71
N PHE A 83 1.60 -15.03 -4.26
CA PHE A 83 2.87 -15.25 -3.58
C PHE A 83 2.89 -14.61 -2.19
N ALA A 84 2.41 -13.37 -2.06
CA ALA A 84 2.31 -12.67 -0.79
C ALA A 84 1.45 -13.44 0.21
N LEU A 85 0.22 -13.83 -0.17
CA LEU A 85 -0.69 -14.58 0.69
C LEU A 85 -0.14 -15.94 1.12
N GLU A 86 0.47 -16.69 0.19
CA GLU A 86 1.10 -18.00 0.45
C GLU A 86 2.27 -17.88 1.44
N ASN A 87 2.89 -16.71 1.50
CA ASN A 87 3.99 -16.41 2.40
C ASN A 87 3.59 -15.55 3.61
N ASN A 88 2.32 -15.64 4.04
CA ASN A 88 1.82 -14.97 5.24
C ASN A 88 1.95 -13.43 5.24
N PHE A 89 1.98 -12.79 4.08
CA PHE A 89 1.71 -11.36 3.97
C PHE A 89 0.22 -11.13 3.79
N GLY A 90 -0.30 -10.06 4.39
CA GLY A 90 -1.59 -9.53 3.98
C GLY A 90 -1.51 -8.87 2.61
N VAL A 91 -2.63 -8.81 1.90
CA VAL A 91 -2.74 -8.10 0.62
C VAL A 91 -3.99 -7.24 0.62
N ILE A 92 -3.81 -5.97 0.27
CA ILE A 92 -4.91 -5.03 0.05
C ILE A 92 -4.59 -4.15 -1.16
N ILE A 93 -5.54 -4.08 -2.09
CA ILE A 93 -5.46 -3.21 -3.26
C ILE A 93 -6.47 -2.08 -3.07
N LEU A 94 -6.06 -0.83 -3.31
CA LEU A 94 -6.88 0.35 -3.19
C LEU A 94 -7.11 0.97 -4.56
N ASN A 95 -8.36 1.34 -4.86
CA ASN A 95 -8.69 2.14 -6.04
C ASN A 95 -8.84 3.61 -5.63
N PRO A 96 -7.85 4.47 -5.96
CA PRO A 96 -7.84 5.87 -5.56
C PRO A 96 -8.44 6.82 -6.61
N ASN A 97 -8.98 6.30 -7.72
CA ASN A 97 -9.43 7.11 -8.86
C ASN A 97 -10.80 7.75 -8.61
N GLU A 98 -10.89 8.65 -7.63
CA GLU A 98 -12.15 9.27 -7.23
C GLU A 98 -12.83 10.03 -8.38
N ALA A 99 -12.08 10.75 -9.22
CA ALA A 99 -12.63 11.46 -10.38
C ALA A 99 -13.10 10.54 -11.52
N TYR A 100 -12.85 9.22 -11.42
CA TYR A 100 -13.26 8.25 -12.44
C TYR A 100 -14.32 7.26 -11.94
N ARG A 101 -15.01 7.58 -10.83
CA ARG A 101 -16.09 6.72 -10.32
C ARG A 101 -17.19 6.49 -11.34
N ASP A 102 -17.51 7.52 -12.14
CA ASP A 102 -18.51 7.42 -13.21
C ASP A 102 -17.92 6.98 -14.57
N ASN A 103 -16.62 6.62 -14.62
CA ASN A 103 -15.90 6.29 -15.85
C ASN A 103 -15.11 4.96 -15.72
N GLY A 104 -15.72 3.93 -15.13
CA GLY A 104 -15.18 2.57 -15.06
C GLY A 104 -14.41 2.23 -13.77
N ASP A 105 -14.35 3.14 -12.80
CA ASP A 105 -13.78 2.90 -11.47
C ASP A 105 -14.86 2.99 -10.35
N SER A 106 -16.17 2.84 -10.69
CA SER A 106 -17.25 2.76 -9.71
C SER A 106 -17.10 1.53 -8.80
N TYR A 107 -17.80 1.54 -7.68
CA TYR A 107 -17.82 0.36 -6.80
C TYR A 107 -18.36 -0.88 -7.52
N THR A 108 -19.35 -0.75 -8.36
CA THR A 108 -19.91 -1.85 -9.17
C THR A 108 -18.88 -2.35 -10.17
N ASP A 109 -18.18 -1.46 -10.87
CA ASP A 109 -17.11 -1.82 -11.81
C ASP A 109 -15.96 -2.53 -11.10
N MET A 110 -15.60 -2.08 -9.89
CA MET A 110 -14.57 -2.73 -9.06
C MET A 110 -14.98 -4.15 -8.66
N ILE A 111 -16.26 -4.39 -8.30
CA ILE A 111 -16.77 -5.73 -7.98
C ILE A 111 -16.62 -6.65 -9.19
N GLU A 112 -17.06 -6.19 -10.37
CA GLU A 112 -16.98 -6.97 -11.60
C GLU A 112 -15.52 -7.24 -12.01
N TYR A 113 -14.66 -6.24 -11.92
CA TYR A 113 -13.23 -6.39 -12.17
C TYR A 113 -12.59 -7.41 -11.22
N ALA A 114 -12.83 -7.29 -9.91
CA ALA A 114 -12.28 -8.23 -8.92
C ALA A 114 -12.76 -9.67 -9.16
N LYS A 115 -14.03 -9.86 -9.58
CA LYS A 115 -14.60 -11.16 -9.94
C LYS A 115 -13.94 -11.72 -11.22
N THR A 116 -13.81 -10.91 -12.26
CA THR A 116 -13.19 -11.28 -13.53
C THR A 116 -11.73 -11.69 -13.33
N GLN A 117 -10.99 -10.92 -12.54
CA GLN A 117 -9.59 -11.18 -12.20
C GLN A 117 -9.42 -12.27 -11.11
N ARG A 118 -10.52 -12.79 -10.57
CA ARG A 118 -10.54 -13.83 -9.51
C ARG A 118 -9.73 -13.43 -8.27
N PHE A 119 -9.89 -12.17 -7.82
CA PHE A 119 -9.20 -11.68 -6.62
C PHE A 119 -9.70 -12.41 -5.37
N ASN A 120 -8.80 -13.03 -4.62
CA ASN A 120 -9.09 -13.64 -3.32
C ASN A 120 -8.66 -12.76 -2.12
N TRP A 121 -8.06 -11.59 -2.39
CA TRP A 121 -7.72 -10.54 -1.42
C TRP A 121 -8.72 -9.39 -1.42
N ASN A 122 -8.48 -8.36 -0.61
CA ASN A 122 -9.37 -7.21 -0.54
C ASN A 122 -9.00 -6.16 -1.61
N TYR A 123 -9.97 -5.78 -2.43
CA TYR A 123 -9.94 -4.63 -3.30
C TYR A 123 -10.92 -3.60 -2.76
N VAL A 124 -10.43 -2.44 -2.37
CA VAL A 124 -11.20 -1.45 -1.60
C VAL A 124 -11.26 -0.11 -2.31
N ILE A 125 -12.34 0.65 -2.04
CA ILE A 125 -12.41 2.05 -2.45
C ILE A 125 -11.51 2.87 -1.53
N ASP A 126 -10.61 3.64 -2.12
CA ASP A 126 -9.93 4.75 -1.46
C ASP A 126 -10.74 6.03 -1.69
N ASN A 127 -11.69 6.28 -0.77
CA ASN A 127 -12.60 7.41 -0.84
C ASN A 127 -11.83 8.73 -0.87
N LYS A 128 -12.16 9.62 -1.82
CA LYS A 128 -11.49 10.92 -2.04
C LYS A 128 -9.97 10.82 -2.21
N SER A 129 -9.44 9.64 -2.57
CA SER A 129 -8.00 9.37 -2.66
C SER A 129 -7.23 9.63 -1.35
N GLU A 130 -7.90 9.53 -0.18
CA GLU A 130 -7.33 9.88 1.13
C GLU A 130 -6.11 9.03 1.47
N MET A 131 -6.17 7.71 1.23
CA MET A 131 -5.02 6.85 1.47
C MET A 131 -3.90 7.13 0.48
N ALA A 132 -4.21 7.36 -0.80
CA ALA A 132 -3.21 7.74 -1.78
C ALA A 132 -2.46 9.01 -1.37
N ASP A 133 -3.16 10.00 -0.79
CA ASP A 133 -2.56 11.23 -0.29
C ASP A 133 -1.68 10.99 0.92
N VAL A 134 -2.14 10.19 1.88
CA VAL A 134 -1.38 9.85 3.10
C VAL A 134 -0.13 9.04 2.78
N PHE A 135 -0.19 8.12 1.80
CA PHE A 135 0.95 7.33 1.34
C PHE A 135 1.88 8.13 0.40
N GLY A 136 1.42 9.25 -0.14
CA GLY A 136 2.09 10.00 -1.20
C GLY A 136 2.13 9.22 -2.52
N ALA A 137 1.18 8.29 -2.73
CA ALA A 137 1.04 7.54 -3.97
C ALA A 137 0.60 8.46 -5.11
N THR A 138 1.17 8.30 -6.28
CA THR A 138 0.93 9.17 -7.42
C THR A 138 0.49 8.43 -8.68
N ARG A 139 0.67 7.10 -8.70
CA ARG A 139 0.46 6.29 -9.89
C ARG A 139 -0.30 5.00 -9.59
N THR A 140 -0.78 4.35 -10.66
CA THR A 140 -1.33 3.00 -10.64
C THR A 140 -0.70 2.18 -11.77
N PRO A 141 -0.08 0.98 -11.49
CA PRO A 141 0.13 0.42 -10.15
C PRO A 141 1.28 1.08 -9.39
N GLU A 142 1.16 1.19 -8.07
CA GLU A 142 2.23 1.61 -7.17
C GLU A 142 2.15 0.80 -5.88
N VAL A 143 3.26 0.27 -5.38
CA VAL A 143 3.25 -0.68 -4.26
C VAL A 143 4.03 -0.17 -3.06
N PHE A 144 3.56 -0.55 -1.86
CA PHE A 144 4.18 -0.29 -0.56
C PHE A 144 4.19 -1.61 0.22
N LEU A 145 5.37 -2.10 0.59
CA LEU A 145 5.53 -3.29 1.40
C LEU A 145 5.92 -2.89 2.83
N PHE A 146 5.11 -3.30 3.78
CA PHE A 146 5.39 -3.14 5.21
C PHE A 146 5.79 -4.48 5.81
N ASP A 147 6.75 -4.46 6.71
CA ASP A 147 7.02 -5.58 7.62
C ASP A 147 5.98 -5.64 8.76
N ASN A 148 6.06 -6.69 9.58
CA ASN A 148 5.31 -6.80 10.82
C ASN A 148 6.21 -7.42 11.90
N VAL A 149 6.87 -6.58 12.66
CA VAL A 149 7.76 -7.01 13.74
C VAL A 149 7.14 -6.66 15.09
N ASN A 150 6.75 -7.67 15.86
CA ASN A 150 6.11 -7.49 17.18
C ASN A 150 4.86 -6.58 17.13
N ASN A 151 4.01 -6.76 16.12
CA ASN A 151 2.82 -5.95 15.84
C ASN A 151 3.11 -4.46 15.56
N LYS A 152 4.35 -4.13 15.22
CA LYS A 152 4.74 -2.84 14.68
C LYS A 152 5.08 -3.04 13.20
N SER A 153 4.57 -2.15 12.37
CA SER A 153 4.81 -2.19 10.93
C SER A 153 5.70 -1.04 10.50
N SER A 154 6.64 -1.33 9.61
CA SER A 154 7.51 -0.32 9.01
C SER A 154 7.54 -0.50 7.50
N LEU A 155 7.53 0.59 6.74
CA LEU A 155 7.69 0.55 5.30
C LEU A 155 9.11 0.08 4.94
N VAL A 156 9.22 -1.04 4.25
CA VAL A 156 10.51 -1.64 3.87
C VAL A 156 10.81 -1.54 2.38
N TYR A 157 9.76 -1.43 1.55
CA TYR A 157 9.90 -1.25 0.10
C TYR A 157 8.76 -0.38 -0.44
N HIS A 158 9.08 0.50 -1.40
CA HIS A 158 8.13 1.31 -2.15
C HIS A 158 8.54 1.39 -3.63
N GLY A 159 7.57 1.26 -4.54
CA GLY A 159 7.84 1.49 -5.96
C GLY A 159 7.07 0.57 -6.92
N ALA A 160 7.78 0.05 -7.92
CA ALA A 160 7.25 -0.80 -8.99
C ALA A 160 7.18 -2.28 -8.58
N ILE A 161 6.33 -3.06 -9.26
CA ILE A 161 6.28 -4.52 -9.12
C ILE A 161 7.56 -5.13 -9.71
N ASP A 162 7.98 -4.66 -10.88
CA ASP A 162 9.17 -5.10 -11.62
C ASP A 162 9.74 -3.96 -12.47
N ASP A 163 10.74 -4.26 -13.29
CA ASP A 163 11.46 -3.29 -14.13
C ASP A 163 10.87 -3.09 -15.53
N ASN A 164 9.73 -3.75 -15.88
CA ASN A 164 9.16 -3.66 -17.22
C ASN A 164 7.65 -3.38 -17.26
N GLN A 165 7.29 -2.15 -17.63
CA GLN A 165 5.88 -1.73 -17.79
C GLN A 165 5.20 -2.27 -19.07
N ASN A 166 5.96 -2.85 -20.02
CA ASN A 166 5.44 -3.20 -21.34
C ASN A 166 4.86 -4.60 -21.41
N GLY A 167 5.33 -5.51 -20.54
CA GLY A 167 4.85 -6.89 -20.50
C GLY A 167 5.75 -7.78 -19.64
N ALA A 168 5.30 -8.99 -19.36
CA ALA A 168 6.03 -9.96 -18.53
C ALA A 168 7.32 -10.46 -19.19
N ASP A 169 7.29 -10.65 -20.50
CA ASP A 169 8.41 -11.25 -21.26
C ASP A 169 9.72 -10.45 -21.22
N GLY A 170 9.64 -9.17 -20.94
CA GLY A 170 10.81 -8.31 -20.85
C GLY A 170 11.25 -7.99 -19.41
N VAL A 171 10.69 -8.68 -18.41
CA VAL A 171 11.09 -8.48 -17.00
C VAL A 171 12.45 -9.11 -16.76
N THR A 172 13.40 -8.30 -16.32
CA THR A 172 14.75 -8.76 -15.93
C THR A 172 14.93 -8.74 -14.41
N ARG A 173 14.16 -7.91 -13.69
CA ARG A 173 14.22 -7.80 -12.24
C ARG A 173 12.84 -7.67 -11.60
N MET A 174 12.44 -8.67 -10.85
CA MET A 174 11.18 -8.71 -10.08
C MET A 174 11.35 -8.00 -8.72
N HIS A 175 11.37 -6.66 -8.73
CA HIS A 175 11.71 -5.83 -7.57
C HIS A 175 10.96 -6.20 -6.30
N LEU A 176 9.62 -6.24 -6.36
CA LEU A 176 8.78 -6.53 -5.20
C LEU A 176 8.96 -7.97 -4.68
N HIS A 177 9.08 -8.94 -5.59
CA HIS A 177 9.32 -10.34 -5.24
C HIS A 177 10.67 -10.49 -4.50
N ILE A 178 11.73 -9.83 -5.01
CA ILE A 178 13.05 -9.84 -4.37
C ILE A 178 12.95 -9.23 -2.97
N ALA A 179 12.31 -8.07 -2.81
CA ALA A 179 12.13 -7.42 -1.53
C ALA A 179 11.38 -8.32 -0.51
N MET A 180 10.31 -9.00 -0.94
CA MET A 180 9.59 -9.95 -0.08
C MET A 180 10.46 -11.14 0.34
N LYS A 181 11.26 -11.70 -0.58
CA LYS A 181 12.17 -12.81 -0.26
C LYS A 181 13.26 -12.39 0.72
N GLU A 182 13.89 -11.24 0.49
CA GLU A 182 14.90 -10.69 1.40
C GLU A 182 14.32 -10.45 2.81
N LEU A 183 13.09 -9.92 2.90
CA LEU A 183 12.39 -9.73 4.17
C LEU A 183 12.14 -11.07 4.89
N MET A 184 11.65 -12.09 4.19
CA MET A 184 11.41 -13.42 4.76
C MET A 184 12.70 -14.11 5.23
N ASP A 185 13.80 -13.89 4.51
CA ASP A 185 15.13 -14.41 4.85
C ASP A 185 15.79 -13.64 6.02
N GLY A 186 15.13 -12.60 6.56
CA GLY A 186 15.70 -11.73 7.60
C GLY A 186 16.88 -10.88 7.10
N LYS A 187 16.97 -10.67 5.78
CA LYS A 187 18.01 -9.86 5.15
C LYS A 187 17.59 -8.41 5.04
N GLU A 188 18.56 -7.52 4.93
CA GLU A 188 18.30 -6.15 4.56
C GLU A 188 17.80 -6.09 3.10
N ILE A 189 16.74 -5.29 2.86
CA ILE A 189 16.20 -5.09 1.50
C ILE A 189 17.25 -4.37 0.65
N SER A 190 17.73 -5.05 -0.37
CA SER A 190 18.82 -4.58 -1.25
C SER A 190 18.43 -3.34 -2.07
N THR A 191 17.16 -3.23 -2.44
CA THR A 191 16.59 -2.09 -3.18
C THR A 191 15.29 -1.68 -2.51
N LYS A 192 15.32 -0.62 -1.69
CA LYS A 192 14.17 -0.17 -0.89
C LYS A 192 13.19 0.70 -1.66
N ASN A 193 13.66 1.38 -2.71
CA ASN A 193 12.84 2.26 -3.52
C ASN A 193 13.12 2.05 -5.01
N THR A 194 12.05 2.02 -5.80
CA THR A 194 12.12 2.01 -7.26
C THR A 194 11.09 2.99 -7.82
N ARG A 195 11.23 3.36 -9.09
CA ARG A 195 10.27 4.25 -9.75
C ARG A 195 9.08 3.47 -10.25
N SER A 196 7.89 3.74 -9.73
CA SER A 196 6.63 3.26 -10.31
C SER A 196 6.36 3.90 -11.67
N VAL A 197 5.97 3.09 -12.64
CA VAL A 197 5.54 3.56 -13.96
C VAL A 197 4.08 3.15 -14.15
N GLY A 198 3.23 4.13 -14.41
CA GLY A 198 1.78 3.90 -14.50
C GLY A 198 1.00 5.17 -14.76
N CYS A 199 -0.32 5.06 -14.78
CA CYS A 199 -1.23 6.19 -14.93
C CYS A 199 -1.21 7.06 -13.67
N THR A 200 -1.32 8.36 -13.83
CA THR A 200 -1.52 9.27 -12.68
C THR A 200 -2.87 8.99 -12.02
N ILE A 201 -2.91 8.94 -10.70
CA ILE A 201 -4.13 8.80 -9.90
C ILE A 201 -5.10 9.95 -10.23
N LYS A 202 -6.37 9.61 -10.48
CA LYS A 202 -7.42 10.55 -10.88
C LYS A 202 -8.15 11.10 -9.65
N ARG A 203 -7.52 12.10 -9.00
CA ARG A 203 -8.08 12.80 -7.84
C ARG A 203 -9.17 13.78 -8.28
N LEU A 204 -10.13 14.04 -7.38
CA LEU A 204 -11.00 15.21 -7.54
C LEU A 204 -10.15 16.49 -7.45
N LYS A 205 -10.55 17.50 -8.22
CA LYS A 205 -9.96 18.85 -8.17
C LYS A 205 -10.66 19.69 -7.10
#